data_aa78a28151ca8bd8b5159b8263c20105
#
_entry.id   aa78a28151ca8bd8b5159b8263c20105
#
_cell.length_a   1.000
_cell.length_b   1.000
_cell.length_c   1.000
_cell.angle_alpha   90.00
_cell.angle_beta   90.00
_cell.angle_gamma   90.00
#
_symmetry.space_group_name_H-M   'P 1'
#
loop_
_entity.id
_entity.type
_entity.pdbx_description
1 polymer ?
#
loop_
_entity_poly.entity_id
_entity_poly.type
_entity_poly.pdbx_seq_one_letter_code
_entity_poly.pdbx_strand_id
1 'polypeptide(L)'
;PQTETSPVKEDAEETQETTAIKTEVAKEEIEASESAKEDEDVEETQATEPEVQVQDVTEEAAYIEEPKEEQPGRNTMEMEVKDRITSDREAAGAAPVVYDAVLNTMAQVRASENADNDYFVIENGKHKRPDGSNASSICSDYGQAGYFGEVMGRYQTSPAEIVDGWHNSATHYACMTSTKYNRVGVGIAADSEGYLYWVAIFMD
;
A
#
# COMPACT_ATOMS: atom_id res chain seq x y z
N PRO A 1 -32.96 -6.27 64.91
CA PRO A 1 -33.02 -5.24 63.92
C PRO A 1 -32.23 -5.69 62.74
N GLN A 2 -32.95 -5.97 61.68
CA GLN A 2 -32.40 -6.33 60.36
C GLN A 2 -32.42 -5.06 59.51
N THR A 3 -31.29 -4.69 58.92
CA THR A 3 -31.23 -3.66 57.92
C THR A 3 -31.04 -4.31 56.57
N GLU A 4 -32.09 -4.25 55.75
CA GLU A 4 -32.11 -4.57 54.32
C GLU A 4 -31.34 -3.43 53.58
N THR A 5 -30.40 -3.78 52.77
CA THR A 5 -29.81 -2.89 51.75
C THR A 5 -30.20 -3.40 50.35
N SER A 6 -30.97 -2.58 49.63
CA SER A 6 -31.34 -2.79 48.24
C SER A 6 -30.10 -2.66 47.31
N PRO A 7 -30.05 -3.39 46.17
CA PRO A 7 -28.99 -3.29 45.24
C PRO A 7 -29.14 -2.08 44.33
N VAL A 8 -28.00 -1.41 44.09
CA VAL A 8 -27.79 -0.30 43.14
C VAL A 8 -27.95 -0.80 41.72
N LYS A 9 -28.81 -0.13 40.94
CA LYS A 9 -28.88 -0.25 39.47
C LYS A 9 -27.92 0.75 38.87
N GLU A 10 -26.76 0.31 38.47
CA GLU A 10 -25.86 1.01 37.54
C GLU A 10 -25.25 -0.08 36.70
N ASP A 11 -25.49 -0.04 35.38
CA ASP A 11 -24.68 -0.67 34.30
C ASP A 11 -25.50 -1.04 33.06
N ALA A 12 -26.42 -0.15 32.63
CA ALA A 12 -27.15 -0.39 31.38
C ALA A 12 -27.02 0.73 30.32
N GLU A 13 -26.40 1.88 30.63
CA GLU A 13 -26.31 3.00 29.68
C GLU A 13 -24.96 3.06 28.92
N GLU A 14 -23.87 2.53 29.47
CA GLU A 14 -22.52 2.64 28.84
C GLU A 14 -22.34 1.70 27.63
N THR A 15 -23.15 0.62 27.52
CA THR A 15 -23.03 -0.36 26.44
C THR A 15 -23.76 0.04 25.15
N GLN A 16 -24.67 1.03 25.18
CA GLN A 16 -25.40 1.46 23.98
C GLN A 16 -24.67 2.55 23.19
N GLU A 17 -23.92 3.42 23.84
CA GLU A 17 -23.19 4.51 23.20
C GLU A 17 -21.98 4.01 22.42
N THR A 18 -21.28 2.99 22.94
CA THR A 18 -20.12 2.36 22.27
C THR A 18 -20.52 1.58 21.00
N THR A 19 -21.74 1.07 20.96
CA THR A 19 -22.25 0.32 19.78
C THR A 19 -22.71 1.28 18.68
N ALA A 20 -23.24 2.45 19.02
CA ALA A 20 -23.64 3.47 18.05
C ALA A 20 -22.44 4.10 17.32
N ILE A 21 -21.35 4.39 18.04
CA ILE A 21 -20.13 4.96 17.47
C ILE A 21 -19.45 3.99 16.49
N LYS A 22 -19.45 2.69 16.80
CA LYS A 22 -18.89 1.66 15.90
C LYS A 22 -19.71 1.48 14.61
N THR A 23 -21.03 1.73 14.66
CA THR A 23 -21.91 1.59 13.49
C THR A 23 -21.82 2.79 12.55
N GLU A 24 -21.51 3.98 13.08
CA GLU A 24 -21.39 5.20 12.28
C GLU A 24 -20.04 5.24 11.53
N VAL A 25 -18.94 4.83 12.16
CA VAL A 25 -17.63 4.71 11.52
C VAL A 25 -17.64 3.66 10.39
N ALA A 26 -18.33 2.54 10.56
CA ALA A 26 -18.45 1.51 9.52
C ALA A 26 -19.29 1.95 8.32
N LYS A 27 -20.13 2.96 8.46
CA LYS A 27 -21.02 3.45 7.40
C LYS A 27 -20.32 4.49 6.51
N GLU A 28 -19.40 5.27 7.06
CA GLU A 28 -18.60 6.26 6.33
C GLU A 28 -17.52 5.60 5.45
N GLU A 29 -16.99 4.42 5.86
CA GLU A 29 -15.99 3.66 5.08
C GLU A 29 -16.57 2.92 3.85
N ILE A 30 -17.87 2.67 3.79
CA ILE A 30 -18.51 1.93 2.68
C ILE A 30 -18.83 2.84 1.48
N GLU A 31 -19.06 4.14 1.67
CA GLU A 31 -19.35 5.07 0.56
C GLU A 31 -18.11 5.47 -0.26
N ALA A 32 -16.89 5.26 0.24
CA ALA A 32 -15.65 5.62 -0.44
C ALA A 32 -15.17 4.59 -1.49
N SER A 33 -15.78 3.40 -1.58
CA SER A 33 -15.29 2.32 -2.46
C SER A 33 -16.03 2.16 -3.80
N GLU A 34 -17.06 2.96 -4.08
CA GLU A 34 -17.97 2.72 -5.22
C GLU A 34 -17.78 3.68 -6.43
N SER A 35 -16.81 4.56 -6.41
CA SER A 35 -16.58 5.59 -7.45
C SER A 35 -15.40 5.31 -8.38
N ALA A 36 -15.28 4.11 -8.91
CA ALA A 36 -14.30 3.81 -9.96
C ALA A 36 -14.91 2.99 -11.09
N LYS A 37 -15.79 3.60 -11.87
CA LYS A 37 -16.18 3.12 -13.22
C LYS A 37 -16.42 4.32 -14.13
N GLU A 38 -15.97 4.10 -15.39
CA GLU A 38 -16.21 4.87 -16.63
C GLU A 38 -15.20 6.01 -16.87
N ASP A 39 -14.33 5.78 -17.88
CA ASP A 39 -14.42 6.37 -19.21
C ASP A 39 -13.49 5.60 -20.16
N GLU A 40 -14.10 4.88 -21.11
CA GLU A 40 -13.46 4.46 -22.36
C GLU A 40 -13.79 5.52 -23.42
N ASP A 41 -12.77 6.06 -24.08
CA ASP A 41 -12.95 6.67 -25.39
C ASP A 41 -11.80 6.22 -26.30
N VAL A 42 -12.20 5.52 -27.36
CA VAL A 42 -11.34 4.93 -28.39
C VAL A 42 -11.33 5.89 -29.57
N GLU A 43 -10.19 6.46 -29.91
CA GLU A 43 -10.01 7.12 -31.19
C GLU A 43 -8.87 6.44 -31.97
N GLU A 44 -9.30 5.74 -33.02
CA GLU A 44 -8.49 5.09 -34.05
C GLU A 44 -7.95 6.12 -35.03
N THR A 45 -6.64 6.26 -35.17
CA THR A 45 -6.03 6.93 -36.32
C THR A 45 -4.85 6.15 -36.91
N GLN A 46 -4.96 5.97 -38.20
CA GLN A 46 -4.20 5.17 -39.14
C GLN A 46 -2.69 5.49 -39.21
N ALA A 47 -1.95 4.45 -39.54
CA ALA A 47 -0.54 4.43 -39.87
C ALA A 47 -0.15 5.28 -41.10
N THR A 48 1.00 5.91 -40.99
CA THR A 48 1.89 6.18 -42.14
C THR A 48 3.33 6.04 -41.66
N GLU A 49 4.04 5.06 -42.25
CA GLU A 49 5.50 4.96 -42.18
C GLU A 49 6.18 6.14 -42.84
N PRO A 50 7.35 6.57 -42.34
CA PRO A 50 8.40 6.99 -43.23
C PRO A 50 9.77 6.34 -42.91
N GLU A 51 10.47 6.12 -43.98
CA GLU A 51 11.83 5.67 -44.25
C GLU A 51 12.89 5.91 -43.18
N VAL A 52 13.68 4.85 -42.99
CA VAL A 52 14.91 4.78 -42.22
C VAL A 52 16.02 5.63 -42.88
N GLN A 53 16.48 6.65 -42.20
CA GLN A 53 17.81 7.21 -42.40
C GLN A 53 18.71 6.89 -41.21
N VAL A 54 19.68 6.02 -41.44
CA VAL A 54 20.76 5.68 -40.51
C VAL A 54 21.64 6.90 -40.36
N GLN A 55 21.65 7.52 -39.18
CA GLN A 55 22.70 8.46 -38.77
C GLN A 55 23.47 7.85 -37.61
N ASP A 56 24.77 7.76 -37.83
CA ASP A 56 25.84 7.40 -36.94
C ASP A 56 25.73 8.22 -35.64
N VAL A 57 25.34 7.57 -34.52
CA VAL A 57 25.33 8.17 -33.19
C VAL A 57 26.43 7.50 -32.37
N THR A 58 27.45 8.26 -32.13
CA THR A 58 28.51 8.01 -31.13
C THR A 58 27.93 7.57 -29.82
N GLU A 59 28.44 6.45 -29.35
CA GLU A 59 28.17 5.76 -28.09
C GLU A 59 28.49 6.67 -26.90
N GLU A 60 27.52 7.42 -26.42
CA GLU A 60 27.60 8.06 -25.11
C GLU A 60 27.12 7.02 -24.08
N ALA A 61 28.09 6.41 -23.40
CA ALA A 61 27.84 5.43 -22.36
C ALA A 61 26.90 6.01 -21.28
N ALA A 62 25.67 5.58 -21.30
CA ALA A 62 24.75 5.82 -20.20
C ALA A 62 25.37 5.20 -18.94
N TYR A 63 25.75 6.05 -18.00
CA TYR A 63 26.14 5.67 -16.65
C TYR A 63 24.95 4.96 -15.99
N ILE A 64 24.99 3.63 -16.00
CA ILE A 64 24.10 2.81 -15.20
C ILE A 64 24.63 2.95 -13.78
N GLU A 65 23.94 3.71 -12.91
CA GLU A 65 24.20 3.66 -11.48
C GLU A 65 24.12 2.20 -11.05
N GLU A 66 25.25 1.66 -10.56
CA GLU A 66 25.25 0.35 -9.94
C GLU A 66 24.21 0.33 -8.83
N PRO A 67 23.42 -0.74 -8.69
CA PRO A 67 22.42 -0.84 -7.63
C PRO A 67 23.13 -0.67 -6.29
N LYS A 68 22.76 0.38 -5.56
CA LYS A 68 23.23 0.69 -4.22
C LYS A 68 23.13 -0.59 -3.38
N GLU A 69 24.25 -1.04 -2.82
CA GLU A 69 24.38 -2.29 -2.07
C GLU A 69 23.17 -2.47 -1.13
N GLU A 70 22.38 -3.51 -1.38
CA GLU A 70 21.25 -3.91 -0.53
C GLU A 70 21.77 -4.18 0.88
N GLN A 71 21.26 -3.48 1.87
CA GLN A 71 21.60 -3.74 3.27
C GLN A 71 21.01 -5.10 3.67
N PRO A 72 21.82 -6.12 4.03
CA PRO A 72 21.37 -7.50 4.22
C PRO A 72 20.18 -7.64 5.21
N GLY A 73 20.10 -6.75 6.21
CA GLY A 73 19.01 -6.77 7.19
C GLY A 73 17.68 -6.27 6.66
N ARG A 74 17.69 -5.31 5.72
CA ARG A 74 16.46 -4.75 5.14
C ARG A 74 15.77 -5.76 4.22
N ASN A 75 16.50 -6.40 3.33
CA ASN A 75 15.97 -7.45 2.45
C ASN A 75 15.29 -8.57 3.25
N THR A 76 15.86 -8.97 4.40
CA THR A 76 15.25 -9.97 5.28
C THR A 76 13.89 -9.52 5.81
N MET A 77 13.76 -8.26 6.24
CA MET A 77 12.48 -7.72 6.74
C MET A 77 11.43 -7.61 5.63
N GLU A 78 11.81 -7.17 4.44
CA GLU A 78 10.93 -7.09 3.27
C GLU A 78 10.37 -8.46 2.89
N MET A 79 11.22 -9.47 2.87
CA MET A 79 10.82 -10.85 2.59
C MET A 79 9.89 -11.42 3.68
N GLU A 80 10.15 -11.12 4.96
CA GLU A 80 9.26 -11.53 6.05
C GLU A 80 7.88 -10.87 5.93
N VAL A 81 7.80 -9.57 5.58
CA VAL A 81 6.51 -8.90 5.29
C VAL A 81 5.77 -9.61 4.17
N LYS A 82 6.43 -9.89 3.04
CA LYS A 82 5.84 -10.62 1.91
C LYS A 82 5.32 -12.00 2.33
N ASP A 83 6.08 -12.75 3.15
CA ASP A 83 5.68 -14.08 3.60
C ASP A 83 4.45 -14.03 4.52
N ARG A 84 4.37 -13.05 5.41
CA ARG A 84 3.20 -12.81 6.27
C ARG A 84 1.96 -12.41 5.45
N ILE A 85 2.11 -11.51 4.48
CA ILE A 85 1.04 -11.16 3.51
C ILE A 85 0.57 -12.42 2.77
N THR A 86 1.49 -13.28 2.34
CA THR A 86 1.16 -14.54 1.67
C THR A 86 0.32 -15.44 2.57
N SER A 87 0.66 -15.55 3.86
CA SER A 87 -0.11 -16.32 4.83
C SER A 87 -1.54 -15.78 5.02
N ASP A 88 -1.71 -14.45 5.08
CA ASP A 88 -3.04 -13.82 5.15
C ASP A 88 -3.87 -14.10 3.90
N ARG A 89 -3.23 -14.03 2.72
CA ARG A 89 -3.89 -14.36 1.44
C ARG A 89 -4.36 -15.81 1.39
N GLU A 90 -3.51 -16.76 1.78
CA GLU A 90 -3.86 -18.17 1.84
C GLU A 90 -5.02 -18.42 2.83
N ALA A 91 -5.00 -17.80 3.99
CA ALA A 91 -6.07 -17.86 4.97
C ALA A 91 -7.40 -17.29 4.43
N ALA A 92 -7.33 -16.26 3.56
CA ALA A 92 -8.48 -15.68 2.87
C ALA A 92 -8.92 -16.46 1.61
N GLY A 93 -8.20 -17.55 1.23
CA GLY A 93 -8.46 -18.32 0.01
C GLY A 93 -7.96 -17.66 -1.28
N ALA A 94 -7.10 -16.66 -1.20
CA ALA A 94 -6.45 -16.02 -2.34
C ALA A 94 -5.11 -16.72 -2.66
N ALA A 95 -4.69 -16.68 -3.92
CA ALA A 95 -3.38 -17.22 -4.32
C ALA A 95 -2.23 -16.43 -3.67
N PRO A 96 -1.10 -17.09 -3.37
CA PRO A 96 0.13 -16.41 -2.95
C PRO A 96 0.55 -15.31 -3.94
N VAL A 97 1.22 -14.29 -3.45
CA VAL A 97 1.87 -13.28 -4.29
C VAL A 97 3.33 -13.63 -4.53
N VAL A 98 3.82 -13.31 -5.72
CA VAL A 98 5.23 -13.45 -6.10
C VAL A 98 5.96 -12.15 -5.82
N TYR A 99 7.16 -12.23 -5.25
CA TYR A 99 8.05 -11.09 -5.11
C TYR A 99 8.45 -10.57 -6.49
N ASP A 100 8.38 -9.26 -6.67
CA ASP A 100 8.75 -8.57 -7.90
C ASP A 100 9.76 -7.46 -7.61
N ALA A 101 10.94 -7.52 -8.21
CA ALA A 101 12.04 -6.59 -7.94
C ALA A 101 11.72 -5.15 -8.39
N VAL A 102 10.92 -4.99 -9.46
CA VAL A 102 10.50 -3.65 -9.92
C VAL A 102 9.52 -3.06 -8.90
N LEU A 103 8.54 -3.84 -8.46
CA LEU A 103 7.60 -3.39 -7.43
C LEU A 103 8.31 -3.11 -6.10
N ASN A 104 9.35 -3.89 -5.77
CA ASN A 104 10.17 -3.61 -4.59
C ASN A 104 10.87 -2.24 -4.70
N THR A 105 11.46 -1.93 -5.86
CA THR A 105 12.07 -0.63 -6.12
C THR A 105 11.03 0.50 -5.99
N MET A 106 9.84 0.33 -6.57
CA MET A 106 8.74 1.29 -6.45
C MET A 106 8.31 1.48 -4.99
N ALA A 107 8.14 0.39 -4.25
CA ALA A 107 7.79 0.43 -2.83
C ALA A 107 8.88 1.13 -1.99
N GLN A 108 10.16 0.90 -2.31
CA GLN A 108 11.29 1.56 -1.64
C GLN A 108 11.28 3.07 -1.89
N VAL A 109 11.01 3.51 -3.13
CA VAL A 109 10.87 4.95 -3.44
C VAL A 109 9.72 5.55 -2.65
N ARG A 110 8.56 4.88 -2.61
CA ARG A 110 7.40 5.34 -1.84
C ARG A 110 7.67 5.41 -0.33
N ALA A 111 8.38 4.43 0.23
CA ALA A 111 8.78 4.45 1.64
C ALA A 111 9.72 5.62 1.93
N SER A 112 10.70 5.89 1.04
CA SER A 112 11.61 7.04 1.16
C SER A 112 10.88 8.37 1.03
N GLU A 113 9.96 8.52 0.05
CA GLU A 113 9.14 9.73 -0.08
C GLU A 113 8.39 10.06 1.21
N ASN A 114 7.86 9.03 1.87
CA ASN A 114 7.13 9.19 3.13
C ASN A 114 8.07 9.55 4.30
N ALA A 115 9.22 8.87 4.41
CA ALA A 115 10.19 9.09 5.48
C ALA A 115 10.87 10.47 5.38
N ASP A 116 11.32 10.86 4.17
CA ASP A 116 12.06 12.10 3.95
C ASP A 116 11.20 13.36 4.17
N ASN A 117 9.88 13.24 4.04
CA ASN A 117 8.97 14.37 4.11
C ASN A 117 7.99 14.30 5.31
N ASP A 118 8.11 13.30 6.20
CA ASP A 118 7.06 12.93 7.16
C ASP A 118 5.67 12.92 6.50
N TYR A 119 5.62 12.34 5.29
CA TYR A 119 4.47 12.44 4.41
C TYR A 119 3.61 11.18 4.48
N PHE A 120 2.43 11.32 5.05
CA PHE A 120 1.45 10.24 5.16
C PHE A 120 0.06 10.79 4.87
N VAL A 121 -0.16 11.13 3.59
CA VAL A 121 -1.38 11.84 3.18
C VAL A 121 -2.31 10.93 2.41
N ILE A 122 -3.57 10.92 2.84
CA ILE A 122 -4.69 10.23 2.20
C ILE A 122 -5.74 11.28 1.85
N GLU A 123 -6.07 11.41 0.57
CA GLU A 123 -7.13 12.29 0.09
C GLU A 123 -8.12 11.50 -0.75
N ASN A 124 -9.41 11.62 -0.42
CA ASN A 124 -10.49 10.90 -1.11
C ASN A 124 -10.22 9.38 -1.19
N GLY A 125 -9.72 8.79 -0.10
CA GLY A 125 -9.37 7.36 -0.02
C GLY A 125 -8.16 6.95 -0.86
N LYS A 126 -7.36 7.89 -1.38
CA LYS A 126 -6.16 7.63 -2.18
C LYS A 126 -4.92 8.16 -1.47
N HIS A 127 -3.89 7.33 -1.41
CA HIS A 127 -2.57 7.77 -0.97
C HIS A 127 -1.98 8.76 -1.97
N LYS A 128 -1.30 9.78 -1.45
CA LYS A 128 -0.67 10.82 -2.25
C LYS A 128 0.85 10.72 -2.20
N ARG A 129 1.48 11.24 -3.25
CA ARG A 129 2.93 11.49 -3.30
C ARG A 129 3.22 12.95 -2.90
N PRO A 130 4.46 13.29 -2.51
CA PRO A 130 4.82 14.65 -2.12
C PRO A 130 4.54 15.74 -3.18
N ASP A 131 4.50 15.37 -4.45
CA ASP A 131 4.13 16.26 -5.58
C ASP A 131 2.61 16.47 -5.74
N GLY A 132 1.80 15.82 -4.87
CA GLY A 132 0.34 15.87 -4.89
C GLY A 132 -0.32 14.86 -5.84
N SER A 133 0.45 14.10 -6.62
CA SER A 133 -0.09 13.04 -7.47
C SER A 133 -0.58 11.84 -6.63
N ASN A 134 -1.37 10.95 -7.23
CA ASN A 134 -1.76 9.70 -6.57
C ASN A 134 -0.57 8.74 -6.51
N ALA A 135 -0.52 7.88 -5.50
CA ALA A 135 0.52 6.86 -5.35
C ALA A 135 0.69 6.00 -6.61
N SER A 136 -0.40 5.69 -7.32
CA SER A 136 -0.35 4.92 -8.56
C SER A 136 0.41 5.59 -9.71
N SER A 137 0.68 6.91 -9.65
CA SER A 137 1.49 7.58 -10.68
C SER A 137 2.90 7.01 -10.79
N ILE A 138 3.41 6.40 -9.72
CA ILE A 138 4.72 5.73 -9.72
C ILE A 138 4.79 4.60 -10.77
N CYS A 139 3.66 4.01 -11.16
CA CYS A 139 3.64 2.99 -12.21
C CYS A 139 4.23 3.53 -13.53
N SER A 140 3.92 4.77 -13.89
CA SER A 140 4.44 5.39 -15.11
C SER A 140 5.95 5.58 -15.07
N ASP A 141 6.51 5.87 -13.89
CA ASP A 141 7.96 6.09 -13.72
C ASP A 141 8.75 4.79 -13.98
N TYR A 142 8.11 3.63 -13.80
CA TYR A 142 8.71 2.30 -13.96
C TYR A 142 8.12 1.47 -15.11
N GLY A 143 7.34 2.09 -16.01
CA GLY A 143 6.74 1.41 -17.16
C GLY A 143 5.78 0.28 -16.76
N GLN A 144 5.14 0.39 -15.59
CA GLN A 144 4.15 -0.58 -15.12
C GLN A 144 2.74 -0.12 -15.45
N ALA A 145 1.88 -1.07 -15.79
CA ALA A 145 0.47 -0.86 -16.06
C ALA A 145 -0.35 -2.01 -15.48
N GLY A 146 -1.63 -1.78 -15.21
CA GLY A 146 -2.54 -2.80 -14.65
C GLY A 146 -3.17 -2.35 -13.34
N TYR A 147 -3.70 -3.31 -12.61
CA TYR A 147 -4.26 -3.04 -11.28
C TYR A 147 -3.16 -2.67 -10.30
N PHE A 148 -3.34 -1.60 -9.56
CA PHE A 148 -2.41 -1.12 -8.55
C PHE A 148 -3.09 -1.13 -7.17
N GLY A 149 -2.39 -1.64 -6.17
CA GLY A 149 -2.76 -1.54 -4.76
C GLY A 149 -1.57 -1.12 -3.93
N GLU A 150 -1.81 -0.32 -2.90
CA GLU A 150 -0.78 0.10 -1.95
C GLU A 150 -1.32 0.03 -0.54
N VAL A 151 -0.54 -0.56 0.37
CA VAL A 151 -0.73 -0.40 1.81
C VAL A 151 0.48 0.28 2.40
N MET A 152 0.25 1.18 3.36
CA MET A 152 1.30 1.94 4.03
C MET A 152 1.18 1.83 5.54
N GLY A 153 2.28 2.04 6.25
CA GLY A 153 2.29 2.19 7.68
C GLY A 153 3.54 2.92 8.14
N ARG A 154 3.52 3.43 9.39
CA ARG A 154 4.64 4.13 9.99
C ARG A 154 4.73 3.83 11.48
N TYR A 155 5.96 3.86 11.98
CA TYR A 155 6.32 3.70 13.40
C TYR A 155 6.31 2.25 13.91
N GLN A 156 5.82 1.27 13.15
CA GLN A 156 6.00 -0.14 13.48
C GLN A 156 7.49 -0.51 13.38
N THR A 157 7.96 -1.32 14.30
CA THR A 157 9.38 -1.63 14.46
C THR A 157 9.77 -2.98 13.88
N SER A 158 8.78 -3.78 13.44
CA SER A 158 9.00 -5.13 12.92
C SER A 158 7.99 -5.51 11.81
N PRO A 159 8.36 -6.49 10.95
CA PRO A 159 7.46 -7.08 9.97
C PRO A 159 6.15 -7.62 10.58
N ALA A 160 6.22 -8.20 11.78
CA ALA A 160 5.04 -8.70 12.48
C ALA A 160 4.07 -7.55 12.81
N GLU A 161 4.58 -6.49 13.43
CA GLU A 161 3.75 -5.35 13.85
C GLU A 161 3.08 -4.66 12.67
N ILE A 162 3.79 -4.45 11.56
CA ILE A 162 3.19 -3.77 10.41
C ILE A 162 2.12 -4.64 9.74
N VAL A 163 2.38 -5.93 9.53
CA VAL A 163 1.39 -6.82 8.90
C VAL A 163 0.20 -7.04 9.82
N ASP A 164 0.39 -7.18 11.13
CA ASP A 164 -0.71 -7.25 12.09
C ASP A 164 -1.57 -5.98 12.07
N GLY A 165 -0.95 -4.80 11.92
CA GLY A 165 -1.64 -3.53 11.74
C GLY A 165 -2.51 -3.51 10.47
N TRP A 166 -1.97 -3.97 9.36
CA TRP A 166 -2.72 -4.09 8.11
C TRP A 166 -3.80 -5.16 8.17
N HIS A 167 -3.53 -6.30 8.81
CA HIS A 167 -4.50 -7.40 9.00
C HIS A 167 -5.74 -6.91 9.76
N ASN A 168 -5.55 -6.11 10.80
CA ASN A 168 -6.64 -5.61 11.65
C ASN A 168 -7.38 -4.39 11.06
N SER A 169 -6.96 -3.88 9.91
CA SER A 169 -7.64 -2.81 9.18
C SER A 169 -8.40 -3.40 7.99
N ALA A 170 -9.71 -3.20 7.94
CA ALA A 170 -10.56 -3.77 6.89
C ALA A 170 -10.13 -3.37 5.48
N THR A 171 -9.73 -2.11 5.29
CA THR A 171 -9.29 -1.57 3.99
C THR A 171 -7.93 -2.14 3.56
N HIS A 172 -6.96 -2.20 4.48
CA HIS A 172 -5.65 -2.78 4.19
C HIS A 172 -5.76 -4.29 3.96
N TYR A 173 -6.53 -5.02 4.79
CA TYR A 173 -6.75 -6.45 4.62
C TYR A 173 -7.39 -6.77 3.27
N ALA A 174 -8.41 -6.01 2.86
CA ALA A 174 -9.04 -6.18 1.55
C ALA A 174 -8.07 -5.90 0.39
N CYS A 175 -7.14 -4.95 0.54
CA CYS A 175 -6.08 -4.72 -0.44
C CYS A 175 -5.11 -5.91 -0.51
N MET A 176 -4.55 -6.34 0.63
CA MET A 176 -3.58 -7.44 0.68
C MET A 176 -4.15 -8.76 0.14
N THR A 177 -5.43 -9.06 0.43
CA THR A 177 -6.06 -10.33 0.06
C THR A 177 -6.81 -10.30 -1.29
N SER A 178 -6.77 -9.17 -2.00
CA SER A 178 -7.44 -9.02 -3.30
C SER A 178 -6.89 -10.01 -4.33
N THR A 179 -7.80 -10.70 -5.01
CA THR A 179 -7.47 -11.65 -6.08
C THR A 179 -7.05 -10.97 -7.38
N LYS A 180 -7.13 -9.64 -7.47
CA LYS A 180 -6.65 -8.86 -8.61
C LYS A 180 -5.13 -8.83 -8.71
N TYR A 181 -4.42 -9.13 -7.62
CA TYR A 181 -2.97 -9.02 -7.55
C TYR A 181 -2.32 -10.39 -7.47
N ASN A 182 -1.19 -10.55 -8.14
CA ASN A 182 -0.35 -11.75 -8.10
C ASN A 182 1.13 -11.43 -7.81
N ARG A 183 1.52 -10.14 -7.81
CA ARG A 183 2.87 -9.68 -7.51
C ARG A 183 2.87 -8.70 -6.35
N VAL A 184 3.98 -8.65 -5.60
CA VAL A 184 4.18 -7.71 -4.51
C VAL A 184 5.64 -7.24 -4.45
N GLY A 185 5.83 -5.97 -4.11
CA GLY A 185 7.09 -5.41 -3.67
C GLY A 185 6.92 -4.72 -2.32
N VAL A 186 7.94 -4.78 -1.48
CA VAL A 186 7.93 -4.19 -0.14
C VAL A 186 9.10 -3.23 0.00
N GLY A 187 8.86 -2.02 0.50
CA GLY A 187 9.87 -1.02 0.77
C GLY A 187 9.83 -0.55 2.21
N ILE A 188 11.00 -0.26 2.77
CA ILE A 188 11.18 0.18 4.15
C ILE A 188 12.18 1.33 4.16
N ALA A 189 11.82 2.48 4.74
CA ALA A 189 12.72 3.60 4.93
C ALA A 189 12.64 4.11 6.37
N ALA A 190 13.70 4.75 6.84
CA ALA A 190 13.72 5.41 8.13
C ALA A 190 13.83 6.93 7.92
N ASP A 191 13.11 7.71 8.72
CA ASP A 191 13.29 9.15 8.79
C ASP A 191 14.57 9.54 9.58
N SER A 192 14.80 10.83 9.74
CA SER A 192 15.98 11.35 10.45
C SER A 192 16.01 11.03 11.94
N GLU A 193 14.87 10.64 12.52
CA GLU A 193 14.73 10.23 13.93
C GLU A 193 14.82 8.71 14.08
N GLY A 194 14.85 7.96 12.98
CA GLY A 194 14.94 6.49 12.95
C GLY A 194 13.59 5.80 12.95
N TYR A 195 12.47 6.50 12.80
CA TYR A 195 11.16 5.89 12.67
C TYR A 195 10.98 5.25 11.30
N LEU A 196 10.44 4.04 11.28
CA LEU A 196 10.27 3.27 10.05
C LEU A 196 8.96 3.62 9.34
N TYR A 197 9.06 3.71 8.02
CA TYR A 197 7.95 3.83 7.08
C TYR A 197 7.92 2.61 6.18
N TRP A 198 6.77 1.98 6.08
CA TRP A 198 6.53 0.72 5.40
C TRP A 198 5.57 0.91 4.24
N VAL A 199 5.90 0.33 3.11
CA VAL A 199 5.02 0.33 1.94
C VAL A 199 5.04 -1.06 1.33
N ALA A 200 3.85 -1.59 0.99
CA ALA A 200 3.75 -2.74 0.09
C ALA A 200 2.90 -2.35 -1.12
N ILE A 201 3.45 -2.57 -2.31
CA ILE A 201 2.79 -2.35 -3.61
C ILE A 201 2.41 -3.68 -4.20
N PHE A 202 1.17 -3.78 -4.67
CA PHE A 202 0.60 -4.96 -5.32
C PHE A 202 0.22 -4.65 -6.75
N MET A 203 0.49 -5.59 -7.66
CA MET A 203 0.02 -5.51 -9.06
C MET A 203 -0.37 -6.91 -9.60
N ASP A 204 -1.06 -6.93 -10.75
CA ASP A 204 -1.36 -8.12 -11.55
C ASP A 204 -0.21 -8.56 -12.46
#